data_8ba51ece00ccd646186b825b3e6568de
#
_entry.id   8ba51ece00ccd646186b825b3e6568de
#
_cell.length_a   1.000
_cell.length_b   1.000
_cell.length_c   1.000
_cell.angle_alpha   90.00
_cell.angle_beta   90.00
_cell.angle_gamma   90.00
#
_symmetry.space_group_name_H-M   'P 1'
#
loop_
_entity.id
_entity.type
_entity.pdbx_description
1 polymer ?
#
loop_
_entity_poly.entity_id
_entity_poly.type
_entity_poly.pdbx_seq_one_letter_code
_entity_poly.pdbx_strand_id
1 'polypeptide(L)'
;MRTWLFLHYMGQVMWLGAGLGSMVYGIVGKKESGAALGVIARGQVAVHKLLIGPGAFLMILSGVMLSLRMYGSAMSGMAPTVWMLVMQGAGLLGALIVLAFGMPTIARLARVSPEGQTAPLYQAIRRRHVAISIISGSL
;
A
#
# COMPACT_ATOMS: atom_id res chain seq x y z
N MET A 1 -22.82 10.92 4.25
CA MET A 1 -22.03 10.91 3.01
C MET A 1 -20.70 11.65 3.16
N ARG A 2 -20.68 12.88 3.68
CA ARG A 2 -19.44 13.66 3.88
C ARG A 2 -18.36 12.95 4.70
N THR A 3 -18.73 12.31 5.81
CA THR A 3 -17.79 11.57 6.67
C THR A 3 -17.09 10.42 5.95
N TRP A 4 -17.82 9.62 5.17
CA TRP A 4 -17.24 8.52 4.41
C TRP A 4 -16.32 8.99 3.29
N LEU A 5 -16.68 10.11 2.65
CA LEU A 5 -15.83 10.73 1.65
C LEU A 5 -14.54 11.27 2.27
N PHE A 6 -14.63 11.91 3.44
CA PHE A 6 -13.45 12.37 4.19
C PHE A 6 -12.54 11.20 4.57
N LEU A 7 -13.11 10.11 5.12
CA LEU A 7 -12.35 8.91 5.47
C LEU A 7 -11.69 8.27 4.24
N HIS A 8 -12.35 8.29 3.08
CA HIS A 8 -11.82 7.79 1.83
C HIS A 8 -10.59 8.58 1.37
N TYR A 9 -10.68 9.92 1.38
CA TYR A 9 -9.53 10.78 1.07
C TYR A 9 -8.39 10.62 2.08
N MET A 10 -8.70 10.52 3.37
CA MET A 10 -7.69 10.27 4.40
C MET A 10 -6.98 8.93 4.16
N GLY A 11 -7.74 7.87 3.88
CA GLY A 11 -7.17 6.57 3.53
C GLY A 11 -6.25 6.65 2.30
N GLN A 12 -6.67 7.38 1.27
CA GLN A 12 -5.90 7.60 0.05
C GLN A 12 -4.60 8.34 0.32
N VAL A 13 -4.64 9.45 1.08
CA VAL A 13 -3.45 10.22 1.45
C VAL A 13 -2.49 9.38 2.29
N MET A 14 -3.00 8.62 3.27
CA MET A 14 -2.18 7.73 4.09
C MET A 14 -1.55 6.61 3.25
N TRP A 15 -2.29 5.96 2.38
CA TRP A 15 -1.77 4.86 1.56
C TRP A 15 -0.82 5.35 0.48
N LEU A 16 -1.27 6.24 -0.42
CA LEU A 16 -0.46 6.70 -1.55
C LEU A 16 0.66 7.63 -1.12
N GLY A 17 0.39 8.57 -0.22
CA GLY A 17 1.40 9.51 0.29
C GLY A 17 2.53 8.78 1.04
N ALA A 18 2.17 7.84 1.92
CA ALA A 18 3.18 7.03 2.60
C ALA A 18 3.88 6.05 1.64
N GLY A 19 3.19 5.56 0.60
CA GLY A 19 3.78 4.76 -0.47
C GLY A 19 4.89 5.50 -1.21
N LEU A 20 4.64 6.75 -1.59
CA LEU A 20 5.65 7.63 -2.19
C LEU A 20 6.83 7.87 -1.23
N GLY A 21 6.57 8.14 0.05
CA GLY A 21 7.60 8.27 1.07
C GLY A 21 8.45 7.00 1.18
N SER A 22 7.82 5.83 1.21
CA SER A 22 8.53 4.54 1.24
C SER A 22 9.37 4.31 -0.02
N MET A 23 8.92 4.78 -1.19
CA MET A 23 9.70 4.73 -2.42
C MET A 23 10.96 5.60 -2.33
N VAL A 24 10.85 6.81 -1.78
CA VAL A 24 12.02 7.69 -1.54
C VAL A 24 13.03 7.01 -0.62
N TYR A 25 12.58 6.39 0.48
CA TYR A 25 13.45 5.56 1.34
C TYR A 25 14.14 4.44 0.56
N GLY A 26 13.43 3.79 -0.36
CA GLY A 26 13.99 2.76 -1.22
C GLY A 26 15.08 3.28 -2.17
N ILE A 27 14.90 4.50 -2.71
CA ILE A 27 15.87 5.14 -3.60
C ILE A 27 17.14 5.54 -2.83
N VAL A 28 16.98 6.21 -1.68
CA VAL A 28 18.10 6.58 -0.79
C VAL A 28 18.88 5.33 -0.38
N GLY A 29 18.17 4.27 0.01
CA GLY A 29 18.79 3.00 0.40
C GLY A 29 19.57 2.28 -0.70
N LYS A 30 19.48 2.69 -1.99
CA LYS A 30 20.34 2.12 -3.04
C LYS A 30 21.80 2.52 -2.90
N LYS A 31 22.07 3.65 -2.27
CA LYS A 31 23.43 4.19 -2.06
C LYS A 31 24.02 3.77 -0.72
N GLU A 32 23.22 3.15 0.15
CA GLU A 32 23.62 2.76 1.48
C GLU A 32 24.05 1.28 1.51
N SER A 33 24.89 0.94 2.47
CA SER A 33 25.39 -0.41 2.71
C SER A 33 25.29 -0.80 4.19
N GLY A 34 25.40 -2.07 4.48
CA GLY A 34 25.54 -2.58 5.82
C GLY A 34 24.38 -2.19 6.76
N ALA A 35 24.74 -1.74 7.95
CA ALA A 35 23.78 -1.41 9.03
C ALA A 35 22.73 -0.35 8.63
N ALA A 36 23.10 0.60 7.76
CA ALA A 36 22.20 1.66 7.29
C ALA A 36 20.99 1.07 6.51
N LEU A 37 21.19 0.05 5.68
CA LEU A 37 20.11 -0.66 5.00
C LEU A 37 19.12 -1.29 5.99
N GLY A 38 19.63 -1.83 7.11
CA GLY A 38 18.78 -2.38 8.16
C GLY A 38 17.90 -1.32 8.83
N VAL A 39 18.44 -0.13 9.09
CA VAL A 39 17.67 1.01 9.64
C VAL A 39 16.57 1.44 8.67
N ILE A 40 16.91 1.60 7.39
CA ILE A 40 15.96 1.97 6.33
C ILE A 40 14.83 0.94 6.24
N ALA A 41 15.14 -0.35 6.24
CA ALA A 41 14.14 -1.41 6.20
C ALA A 41 13.17 -1.35 7.40
N ARG A 42 13.68 -1.13 8.62
CA ARG A 42 12.83 -0.94 9.81
C ARG A 42 11.94 0.29 9.72
N GLY A 43 12.48 1.41 9.21
CA GLY A 43 11.69 2.63 8.95
C GLY A 43 10.55 2.35 7.95
N GLN A 44 10.83 1.66 6.86
CA GLN A 44 9.82 1.26 5.89
C GLN A 44 8.74 0.36 6.52
N VAL A 45 9.10 -0.58 7.40
CA VAL A 45 8.10 -1.39 8.13
C VAL A 45 7.21 -0.52 8.99
N ALA A 46 7.76 0.47 9.70
CA ALA A 46 6.97 1.38 10.51
C ALA A 46 5.97 2.16 9.65
N VAL A 47 6.42 2.71 8.51
CA VAL A 47 5.55 3.41 7.54
C VAL A 47 4.44 2.49 7.02
N HIS A 48 4.77 1.23 6.68
CA HIS A 48 3.77 0.27 6.20
C HIS A 48 2.73 -0.07 7.28
N LYS A 49 3.17 -0.29 8.52
CA LYS A 49 2.26 -0.65 9.63
C LYS A 49 1.38 0.51 10.11
N LEU A 50 1.93 1.71 10.15
CA LEU A 50 1.26 2.86 10.74
C LEU A 50 0.44 3.69 9.74
N LEU A 51 0.83 3.67 8.47
CA LEU A 51 0.20 4.51 7.44
C LEU A 51 -0.36 3.70 6.27
N ILE A 52 0.47 2.88 5.61
CA ILE A 52 0.06 2.20 4.38
C ILE A 52 -1.04 1.16 4.66
N GLY A 53 -0.84 0.29 5.65
CA GLY A 53 -1.81 -0.73 6.01
C GLY A 53 -3.16 -0.16 6.46
N PRO A 54 -3.17 0.71 7.50
CA PRO A 54 -4.40 1.37 7.94
C PRO A 54 -5.04 2.21 6.85
N GLY A 55 -4.25 2.93 6.04
CA GLY A 55 -4.73 3.73 4.92
C GLY A 55 -5.44 2.90 3.86
N ALA A 56 -4.84 1.79 3.42
CA ALA A 56 -5.43 0.87 2.46
C ALA A 56 -6.72 0.25 3.00
N PHE A 57 -6.74 -0.17 4.27
CA PHE A 57 -7.94 -0.70 4.92
C PHE A 57 -9.06 0.35 4.99
N LEU A 58 -8.73 1.58 5.42
CA LEU A 58 -9.67 2.68 5.52
C LEU A 58 -10.25 3.05 4.14
N MET A 59 -9.43 3.01 3.10
CA MET A 59 -9.84 3.26 1.73
C MET A 59 -10.83 2.20 1.22
N ILE A 60 -10.56 0.90 1.47
CA ILE A 60 -11.49 -0.18 1.12
C ILE A 60 -12.82 0.01 1.85
N LEU A 61 -12.78 0.14 3.17
CA LEU A 61 -13.99 0.25 4.01
C LEU A 61 -14.86 1.44 3.59
N SER A 62 -14.24 2.60 3.46
CA SER A 62 -14.97 3.82 3.06
C SER A 62 -15.46 3.77 1.62
N GLY A 63 -14.69 3.17 0.71
CA GLY A 63 -15.08 2.98 -0.69
C GLY A 63 -16.31 2.08 -0.82
N VAL A 64 -16.33 0.95 -0.11
CA VAL A 64 -17.50 0.06 -0.05
C VAL A 64 -18.73 0.79 0.50
N MET A 65 -18.57 1.54 1.61
CA MET A 65 -19.69 2.28 2.20
C MET A 65 -20.21 3.40 1.29
N LEU A 66 -19.33 4.08 0.56
CA LEU A 66 -19.74 5.06 -0.44
C LEU A 66 -20.50 4.41 -1.59
N SER A 67 -20.01 3.29 -2.11
CA SER A 67 -20.66 2.54 -3.20
C SER A 67 -22.05 2.03 -2.78
N LEU A 68 -22.17 1.45 -1.59
CA LEU A 68 -23.46 1.00 -1.06
C LEU A 68 -24.46 2.15 -0.92
N ARG A 69 -24.02 3.33 -0.49
CA ARG A 69 -24.88 4.51 -0.35
C ARG A 69 -25.27 5.15 -1.67
N MET A 70 -24.42 5.06 -2.68
CA MET A 70 -24.69 5.62 -4.01
C MET A 70 -25.57 4.70 -4.86
N TYR A 71 -25.35 3.38 -4.81
CA TYR A 71 -25.96 2.41 -5.71
C TYR A 71 -26.84 1.38 -5.00
N GLY A 72 -26.71 1.23 -3.68
CA GLY A 72 -27.40 0.20 -2.90
C GLY A 72 -28.85 0.50 -2.58
N SER A 73 -29.37 1.72 -2.84
CA SER A 73 -30.79 2.01 -2.64
C SER A 73 -31.56 1.69 -3.92
N ALA A 74 -32.63 0.92 -3.80
CA ALA A 74 -33.55 0.60 -4.91
C ALA A 74 -34.14 1.84 -5.60
N MET A 75 -34.05 3.01 -4.97
CA MET A 75 -34.53 4.31 -5.49
C MET A 75 -33.47 5.06 -6.31
N SER A 76 -32.20 4.64 -6.33
CA SER A 76 -31.17 5.45 -7.00
C SER A 76 -31.26 5.37 -8.53
N GLY A 77 -31.87 4.32 -9.11
CA GLY A 77 -32.00 4.16 -10.56
C GLY A 77 -30.69 4.30 -11.36
N MET A 78 -29.60 4.57 -10.68
CA MET A 78 -28.30 4.92 -11.25
C MET A 78 -27.40 3.68 -11.26
N ALA A 79 -27.14 3.14 -12.44
CA ALA A 79 -26.10 2.12 -12.61
C ALA A 79 -24.69 2.76 -12.49
N PRO A 80 -23.73 2.05 -11.88
CA PRO A 80 -22.36 2.53 -11.85
C PRO A 80 -21.81 2.62 -13.29
N THR A 81 -21.10 3.71 -13.57
CA THR A 81 -20.41 3.88 -14.87
C THR A 81 -19.26 2.89 -14.98
N VAL A 82 -18.92 2.48 -16.22
CA VAL A 82 -17.77 1.56 -16.46
C VAL A 82 -16.48 2.12 -15.85
N TRP A 83 -16.25 3.42 -15.96
CA TRP A 83 -15.11 4.10 -15.35
C TRP A 83 -15.04 3.91 -13.83
N MET A 84 -16.15 4.03 -13.17
CA MET A 84 -16.25 3.88 -11.72
C MET A 84 -15.99 2.43 -11.27
N LEU A 85 -16.49 1.45 -12.03
CA LEU A 85 -16.18 0.03 -11.78
C LEU A 85 -14.70 -0.28 -11.96
N VAL A 86 -14.07 0.30 -12.99
CA VAL A 86 -12.62 0.16 -13.21
C VAL A 86 -11.84 0.76 -12.05
N MET A 87 -12.13 1.99 -11.63
CA MET A 87 -11.45 2.64 -10.50
C MET A 87 -11.63 1.86 -9.19
N GLN A 88 -12.84 1.39 -8.91
CA GLN A 88 -13.11 0.62 -7.69
C GLN A 88 -12.40 -0.74 -7.73
N GLY A 89 -12.43 -1.41 -8.86
CA GLY A 89 -11.73 -2.69 -9.07
C GLY A 89 -10.21 -2.55 -8.91
N ALA A 90 -9.63 -1.55 -9.57
CA ALA A 90 -8.19 -1.26 -9.49
C ALA A 90 -7.78 -0.89 -8.06
N GLY A 91 -8.50 0.02 -7.41
CA GLY A 91 -8.22 0.43 -6.04
C GLY A 91 -8.33 -0.72 -5.03
N LEU A 92 -9.37 -1.56 -5.17
CA LEU A 92 -9.53 -2.74 -4.32
C LEU A 92 -8.40 -3.75 -4.55
N LEU A 93 -8.08 -4.05 -5.79
CA LEU A 93 -7.00 -4.98 -6.15
C LEU A 93 -5.64 -4.48 -5.64
N GLY A 94 -5.31 -3.19 -5.86
CA GLY A 94 -4.09 -2.57 -5.36
C GLY A 94 -3.97 -2.65 -3.84
N ALA A 95 -5.05 -2.34 -3.11
CA ALA A 95 -5.07 -2.43 -1.66
C ALA A 95 -4.92 -3.88 -1.16
N LEU A 96 -5.59 -4.85 -1.78
CA LEU A 96 -5.43 -6.27 -1.45
C LEU A 96 -4.00 -6.76 -1.70
N ILE A 97 -3.36 -6.35 -2.80
CA ILE A 97 -1.96 -6.69 -3.10
C ILE A 97 -1.04 -6.13 -2.00
N VAL A 98 -1.24 -4.89 -1.58
CA VAL A 98 -0.44 -4.28 -0.50
C VAL A 98 -0.64 -5.03 0.82
N LEU A 99 -1.87 -5.30 1.21
CA LEU A 99 -2.18 -5.95 2.49
C LEU A 99 -1.71 -7.41 2.52
N ALA A 100 -1.98 -8.17 1.46
CA ALA A 100 -1.69 -9.60 1.41
C ALA A 100 -0.21 -9.92 1.11
N PHE A 101 0.45 -9.11 0.28
CA PHE A 101 1.82 -9.38 -0.18
C PHE A 101 2.82 -8.32 0.23
N GLY A 102 2.48 -7.04 0.19
CA GLY A 102 3.34 -5.93 0.56
C GLY A 102 3.74 -5.96 2.03
N MET A 103 2.74 -6.02 2.91
CA MET A 103 2.94 -6.04 4.37
C MET A 103 3.82 -7.19 4.86
N PRO A 104 3.56 -8.46 4.52
CA PRO A 104 4.41 -9.57 4.96
C PRO A 104 5.81 -9.51 4.33
N THR A 105 5.93 -9.04 3.08
CA THR A 105 7.23 -8.97 2.40
C THR A 105 8.14 -7.95 3.07
N ILE A 106 7.64 -6.74 3.39
CA ILE A 106 8.44 -5.72 4.09
C ILE A 106 8.76 -6.13 5.53
N ALA A 107 7.85 -6.81 6.21
CA ALA A 107 8.10 -7.35 7.54
C ALA A 107 9.20 -8.41 7.55
N ARG A 108 9.28 -9.24 6.51
CA ARG A 108 10.38 -10.20 6.32
C ARG A 108 11.70 -9.50 6.03
N LEU A 109 11.69 -8.49 5.17
CA LEU A 109 12.88 -7.72 4.82
C LEU A 109 13.59 -7.15 6.05
N ALA A 110 12.83 -6.59 6.99
CA ALA A 110 13.39 -6.00 8.21
C ALA A 110 13.98 -7.01 9.20
N ARG A 111 13.68 -8.31 9.04
CA ARG A 111 14.21 -9.38 9.90
C ARG A 111 15.48 -10.03 9.35
N VAL A 112 15.81 -9.78 8.08
CA VAL A 112 16.96 -10.37 7.40
C VAL A 112 18.10 -9.36 7.45
N SER A 113 19.29 -9.80 7.85
CA SER A 113 20.48 -8.95 7.82
C SER A 113 20.86 -8.63 6.37
N PRO A 114 21.16 -7.35 6.06
CA PRO A 114 21.65 -6.98 4.74
C PRO A 114 23.12 -7.38 4.52
N GLU A 115 23.78 -7.95 5.52
CA GLU A 115 25.22 -8.29 5.51
C GLU A 115 25.46 -9.80 5.65
N GLY A 116 26.66 -10.23 5.30
CA GLY A 116 27.12 -11.61 5.45
C GLY A 116 26.38 -12.59 4.54
N GLN A 117 26.17 -13.80 5.03
CA GLN A 117 25.56 -14.91 4.27
C GLN A 117 24.11 -14.64 3.85
N THR A 118 23.41 -13.74 4.53
CA THR A 118 22.01 -13.41 4.26
C THR A 118 21.83 -12.27 3.25
N ALA A 119 22.90 -11.61 2.83
CA ALA A 119 22.83 -10.51 1.87
C ALA A 119 22.13 -10.85 0.55
N PRO A 120 22.35 -12.02 -0.08
CA PRO A 120 21.63 -12.40 -1.31
C PRO A 120 20.12 -12.55 -1.07
N LEU A 121 19.73 -13.13 0.06
CA LEU A 121 18.31 -13.28 0.45
C LEU A 121 17.68 -11.91 0.69
N TYR A 122 18.36 -10.99 1.39
CA TYR A 122 17.91 -9.62 1.59
C TYR A 122 17.62 -8.93 0.25
N GLN A 123 18.54 -9.01 -0.71
CA GLN A 123 18.35 -8.41 -2.03
C GLN A 123 17.18 -9.03 -2.81
N ALA A 124 17.00 -10.35 -2.72
CA ALA A 124 15.86 -11.02 -3.37
C ALA A 124 14.51 -10.54 -2.79
N ILE A 125 14.39 -10.47 -1.45
CA ILE A 125 13.17 -9.97 -0.79
C ILE A 125 12.93 -8.49 -1.14
N ARG A 126 14.00 -7.67 -1.17
CA ARG A 126 13.92 -6.26 -1.55
C ARG A 126 13.40 -6.07 -2.97
N ARG A 127 13.92 -6.83 -3.95
CA ARG A 127 13.44 -6.80 -5.35
C ARG A 127 11.96 -7.18 -5.43
N ARG A 128 11.55 -8.22 -4.71
CA ARG A 128 10.14 -8.64 -4.63
C ARG A 128 9.27 -7.53 -4.04
N HIS A 129 9.71 -6.90 -2.96
CA HIS A 129 8.96 -5.79 -2.36
C HIS A 129 8.79 -4.61 -3.33
N VAL A 130 9.85 -4.23 -4.05
CA VAL A 130 9.81 -3.17 -5.07
C VAL A 130 8.82 -3.52 -6.19
N ALA A 131 8.84 -4.75 -6.70
CA ALA A 131 7.90 -5.20 -7.73
C ALA A 131 6.44 -5.12 -7.24
N ILE A 132 6.15 -5.61 -6.02
CA ILE A 132 4.82 -5.51 -5.41
C ILE A 132 4.37 -4.04 -5.29
N SER A 133 5.28 -3.15 -4.85
CA SER A 133 4.97 -1.73 -4.68
C SER A 133 4.68 -1.03 -6.02
N ILE A 134 5.42 -1.37 -7.08
CA ILE A 134 5.17 -0.84 -8.42
C ILE A 134 3.81 -1.32 -8.94
N ILE A 135 3.53 -2.62 -8.85
CA ILE A 135 2.27 -3.19 -9.34
C ILE A 135 1.09 -2.57 -8.58
N SER A 136 1.14 -2.54 -7.26
CA SER A 136 0.04 -1.99 -6.46
C SER A 136 -0.14 -0.47 -6.61
N GLY A 137 0.93 0.25 -6.94
CA GLY A 137 0.89 1.71 -7.13
C GLY A 137 0.52 2.13 -8.56
N SER A 138 0.54 1.20 -9.53
CA SER A 138 0.14 1.44 -10.93
C SER A 138 -1.33 1.11 -11.21
N LEU A 139 -2.04 0.50 -10.26
CA LEU A 139 -3.48 0.21 -10.30
C LEU A 139 -4.29 1.36 -9.76
#